data_1a8330b0016af30e3ea1ed62a9d52802
#
_entry.id   1a8330b0016af30e3ea1ed62a9d52802
#
_cell.length_a   1.000
_cell.length_b   1.000
_cell.length_c   1.000
_cell.angle_alpha   90.00
_cell.angle_beta   90.00
_cell.angle_gamma   90.00
#
_symmetry.space_group_name_H-M   'P 1'
#
loop_
_entity.id
_entity.type
_entity.pdbx_description
1 polymer ?
#
loop_
_entity_poly.entity_id
_entity_poly.type
_entity_poly.pdbx_seq_one_letter_code
_entity_poly.pdbx_strand_id
1 'polypeptide(L)'
;MKKIFVVYAHYSDESFNASIKTTFIETAKEKGHEIDCVDLYKEKFDPIFSGEKPDDVVLDHQRRIDKSDTIVLIAPIWNFRMPAIMEGWIDKVLAP
;
A
#
# COMPACT_ATOMS: atom_id res chain seq x y z
N MET A 1 6.69 6.39 -19.22
CA MET A 1 5.91 6.64 -18.00
C MET A 1 5.36 5.34 -17.44
N LYS A 2 5.43 5.18 -16.13
CA LYS A 2 4.84 4.05 -15.42
C LYS A 2 3.74 4.54 -14.50
N LYS A 3 2.73 3.71 -14.27
CA LYS A 3 1.74 3.95 -13.22
C LYS A 3 2.10 3.07 -12.04
N ILE A 4 2.37 3.69 -10.90
CA ILE A 4 2.89 3.02 -9.70
C ILE A 4 1.84 3.07 -8.59
N PHE A 5 1.46 1.91 -8.07
CA PHE A 5 0.56 1.81 -6.93
C PHE A 5 1.41 1.65 -5.67
N VAL A 6 1.37 2.64 -4.78
CA VAL A 6 2.17 2.66 -3.55
C VAL A 6 1.28 2.33 -2.35
N VAL A 7 1.67 1.32 -1.59
CA VAL A 7 0.97 0.94 -0.36
C VAL A 7 1.86 1.27 0.82
N TYR A 8 1.40 2.19 1.66
CA TYR A 8 2.14 2.67 2.81
C TYR A 8 1.49 2.18 4.10
N ALA A 9 2.29 1.67 5.03
CA ALA A 9 1.78 1.20 6.32
C ALA A 9 2.71 1.61 7.46
N HIS A 10 2.39 2.73 8.10
CA HIS A 10 3.01 3.16 9.35
C HIS A 10 2.01 4.04 10.09
N TYR A 11 2.01 3.94 11.41
CA TYR A 11 1.05 4.68 12.24
C TYR A 11 1.37 6.18 12.36
N SER A 12 2.57 6.61 11.99
CA SER A 12 3.01 7.99 12.13
C SER A 12 3.45 8.59 10.78
N ASP A 13 3.10 9.85 10.56
CA ASP A 13 3.58 10.61 9.40
C ASP A 13 4.96 11.22 9.64
N GLU A 14 5.50 11.09 10.84
CA GLU A 14 6.80 11.65 11.22
C GLU A 14 7.89 10.58 11.34
N SER A 15 7.67 9.42 10.71
CA SER A 15 8.61 8.31 10.76
C SER A 15 9.62 8.36 9.61
N PHE A 16 10.68 7.55 9.73
CA PHE A 16 11.61 7.33 8.63
C PHE A 16 10.88 6.78 7.40
N ASN A 17 9.92 5.88 7.61
CA ASN A 17 9.12 5.34 6.51
C ASN A 17 8.29 6.41 5.81
N ALA A 18 7.78 7.39 6.57
CA ALA A 18 7.06 8.52 5.97
C ALA A 18 7.97 9.35 5.08
N SER A 19 9.23 9.55 5.49
CA SER A 19 10.23 10.25 4.68
C SER A 19 10.56 9.47 3.41
N ILE A 20 10.67 8.14 3.51
CA ILE A 20 10.89 7.28 2.34
C ILE A 20 9.73 7.42 1.37
N LYS A 21 8.50 7.36 1.88
CA LYS A 21 7.29 7.50 1.05
C LYS A 21 7.30 8.83 0.30
N THR A 22 7.51 9.92 1.02
CA THR A 22 7.50 11.27 0.43
C THR A 22 8.59 11.41 -0.64
N THR A 23 9.81 11.00 -0.33
CA THR A 23 10.93 11.07 -1.28
C THR A 23 10.67 10.22 -2.51
N PHE A 24 10.17 9.01 -2.32
CA PHE A 24 9.87 8.13 -3.45
C PHE A 24 8.81 8.75 -4.38
N ILE A 25 7.72 9.24 -3.79
CA ILE A 25 6.62 9.82 -4.58
C ILE A 25 7.07 11.06 -5.33
N GLU A 26 7.78 11.95 -4.67
CA GLU A 26 8.28 13.18 -5.29
C GLU A 26 9.23 12.88 -6.44
N THR A 27 10.18 11.96 -6.21
CA THR A 27 11.16 11.59 -7.23
C THR A 27 10.49 10.93 -8.43
N ALA A 28 9.55 10.02 -8.18
CA ALA A 28 8.84 9.34 -9.25
C ALA A 28 8.03 10.32 -10.11
N LYS A 29 7.35 11.28 -9.47
CA LYS A 29 6.60 12.31 -10.18
C LYS A 29 7.49 13.20 -11.01
N GLU A 30 8.66 13.60 -10.48
CA GLU A 30 9.64 14.39 -11.21
C GLU A 30 10.12 13.68 -12.49
N LYS A 31 10.17 12.36 -12.45
CA LYS A 31 10.57 11.55 -13.61
C LYS A 31 9.39 11.22 -14.53
N GLY A 32 8.23 11.81 -14.30
CA GLY A 32 7.07 11.68 -15.16
C GLY A 32 6.20 10.44 -14.90
N HIS A 33 6.39 9.76 -13.77
CA HIS A 33 5.54 8.62 -13.42
C HIS A 33 4.26 9.07 -12.72
N GLU A 34 3.20 8.30 -12.89
CA GLU A 34 1.93 8.54 -12.21
C GLU A 34 1.88 7.70 -10.93
N ILE A 35 1.51 8.33 -9.82
CA ILE A 35 1.47 7.69 -8.51
C ILE A 35 0.04 7.59 -8.00
N ASP A 36 -0.35 6.39 -7.57
CA ASP A 36 -1.59 6.13 -6.85
C ASP A 36 -1.18 5.55 -5.48
N CYS A 37 -1.37 6.31 -4.41
CA CYS A 37 -0.88 5.92 -3.08
C CYS A 37 -2.04 5.68 -2.13
N VAL A 38 -1.97 4.59 -1.36
CA VAL A 38 -2.89 4.32 -0.26
C VAL A 38 -2.12 4.26 1.05
N ASP A 39 -2.72 4.79 2.12
CA ASP A 39 -2.19 4.76 3.47
C ASP A 39 -3.11 3.88 4.31
N LEU A 40 -2.65 2.68 4.63
CA LEU A 40 -3.51 1.68 5.27
C LEU A 40 -3.98 2.10 6.67
N TYR A 41 -3.12 2.80 7.41
CA TYR A 41 -3.51 3.29 8.76
C TYR A 41 -4.55 4.40 8.67
N LYS A 42 -4.37 5.35 7.74
CA LYS A 42 -5.34 6.45 7.57
C LYS A 42 -6.67 5.97 7.04
N GLU A 43 -6.65 4.98 6.15
CA GLU A 43 -7.88 4.37 5.62
C GLU A 43 -8.53 3.42 6.62
N LYS A 44 -7.85 3.11 7.71
CA LYS A 44 -8.31 2.13 8.70
C LYS A 44 -8.63 0.79 8.05
N PHE A 45 -7.73 0.34 7.20
CA PHE A 45 -7.91 -0.91 6.47
C PHE A 45 -8.08 -2.07 7.45
N ASP A 46 -9.11 -2.89 7.24
CA ASP A 46 -9.35 -4.08 8.07
C ASP A 46 -8.46 -5.23 7.58
N PRO A 47 -7.44 -5.63 8.36
CA PRO A 47 -6.50 -6.66 7.92
C PRO A 47 -6.98 -8.09 8.12
N ILE A 48 -8.15 -8.29 8.72
CA ILE A 48 -8.60 -9.63 9.08
C ILE A 48 -9.21 -10.33 7.87
N PHE A 49 -8.58 -11.43 7.46
CA PHE A 49 -9.11 -12.25 6.38
C PHE A 49 -10.03 -13.33 6.95
N SER A 50 -11.34 -13.21 6.70
CA SER A 50 -12.35 -14.13 7.20
C SER A 50 -12.68 -15.26 6.24
N GLY A 51 -12.14 -15.23 5.02
CA GLY A 51 -12.49 -16.19 3.98
C GLY A 51 -13.77 -15.85 3.23
N GLU A 52 -14.38 -14.71 3.57
CA GLU A 52 -15.58 -14.24 2.89
C GLU A 52 -15.25 -13.50 1.60
N LYS A 53 -16.29 -13.10 0.86
CA LYS A 53 -16.13 -12.31 -0.35
C LYS A 53 -15.41 -11.00 -0.07
N PRO A 54 -14.57 -10.53 -1.01
CA PRO A 54 -13.92 -9.22 -0.85
C PRO A 54 -14.94 -8.11 -0.66
N ASP A 55 -14.64 -7.18 0.27
CA ASP A 55 -15.45 -5.99 0.46
C ASP A 55 -15.11 -4.92 -0.60
N ASP A 56 -15.82 -3.79 -0.54
CA ASP A 56 -15.66 -2.72 -1.53
C ASP A 56 -14.25 -2.11 -1.53
N VAL A 57 -13.61 -2.01 -0.36
CA VAL A 57 -12.25 -1.47 -0.26
C VAL A 57 -11.26 -2.40 -0.95
N VAL A 58 -11.37 -3.70 -0.70
CA VAL A 58 -10.50 -4.70 -1.34
C VAL A 58 -10.70 -4.67 -2.86
N LEU A 59 -11.95 -4.64 -3.32
CA LEU A 59 -12.25 -4.58 -4.75
C LEU A 59 -11.71 -3.30 -5.39
N ASP A 60 -11.80 -2.17 -4.70
CA ASP A 60 -11.25 -0.90 -5.18
C ASP A 60 -9.73 -0.98 -5.34
N HIS A 61 -9.03 -1.51 -4.31
CA HIS A 61 -7.58 -1.66 -4.38
C HIS A 61 -7.18 -2.61 -5.52
N GLN A 62 -7.92 -3.71 -5.71
CA GLN A 62 -7.65 -4.64 -6.81
C GLN A 62 -7.79 -3.98 -8.18
N ARG A 63 -8.83 -3.16 -8.37
CA ARG A 63 -9.02 -2.41 -9.62
C ARG A 63 -7.86 -1.45 -9.89
N ARG A 64 -7.40 -0.77 -8.84
CA ARG A 64 -6.31 0.20 -8.96
C ARG A 64 -4.98 -0.50 -9.27
N ILE A 65 -4.76 -1.69 -8.70
CA ILE A 65 -3.60 -2.52 -9.01
C ILE A 65 -3.63 -2.95 -10.48
N ASP A 66 -4.79 -3.39 -10.97
CA ASP A 66 -4.93 -3.84 -12.36
C ASP A 66 -4.57 -2.75 -13.37
N LYS A 67 -4.74 -1.49 -12.99
CA LYS A 67 -4.39 -0.34 -13.82
C LYS A 67 -2.94 0.12 -13.64
N SER A 68 -2.20 -0.52 -12.76
CA SER A 68 -0.83 -0.12 -12.43
C SER A 68 0.19 -1.05 -13.07
N ASP A 69 1.39 -0.52 -13.31
CA ASP A 69 2.50 -1.29 -13.85
C ASP A 69 3.35 -1.92 -12.74
N THR A 70 3.36 -1.30 -11.58
CA THR A 70 4.23 -1.70 -10.47
C THR A 70 3.53 -1.44 -9.15
N ILE A 71 3.76 -2.33 -8.17
CA ILE A 71 3.30 -2.16 -6.79
C ILE A 71 4.54 -1.93 -5.93
N VAL A 72 4.50 -0.90 -5.09
CA VAL A 72 5.57 -0.59 -4.14
C VAL A 72 5.01 -0.63 -2.73
N LEU A 73 5.61 -1.42 -1.87
CA LEU A 73 5.21 -1.53 -0.46
C LEU A 73 6.23 -0.78 0.39
N ILE A 74 5.77 0.15 1.22
CA ILE A 74 6.61 0.91 2.14
C ILE A 74 6.10 0.70 3.55
N ALA A 75 6.90 0.01 4.38
CA ALA A 75 6.52 -0.34 5.74
C ALA A 75 7.75 -0.67 6.58
N PRO A 76 7.66 -0.50 7.92
CA PRO A 76 8.75 -0.93 8.78
C PRO A 76 8.79 -2.45 8.89
N ILE A 77 9.93 -2.97 9.33
CA ILE A 77 10.05 -4.38 9.66
C ILE A 77 10.01 -4.50 11.19
N TRP A 78 8.94 -5.11 11.69
CA TRP A 78 8.74 -5.37 13.12
C TRP A 78 8.75 -6.87 13.35
N ASN A 79 9.57 -7.33 14.29
CA ASN A 79 9.67 -8.77 14.59
C ASN A 79 9.91 -9.62 13.35
N PHE A 80 10.84 -9.16 12.49
CA PHE A 80 11.26 -9.83 11.25
C PHE A 80 10.17 -9.96 10.18
N ARG A 81 9.11 -9.12 10.26
CA ARG A 81 8.04 -9.08 9.25
C ARG A 81 7.41 -7.69 9.19
N MET A 82 6.57 -7.48 8.20
CA MET A 82 5.84 -6.22 8.05
C MET A 82 4.74 -6.09 9.09
N PRO A 83 4.23 -4.87 9.33
CA PRO A 83 3.11 -4.66 10.25
C PRO A 83 1.90 -5.53 9.89
N ALA A 84 1.12 -5.93 10.90
CA ALA A 84 -0.06 -6.77 10.70
C ALA A 84 -1.03 -6.21 9.66
N ILE A 85 -1.21 -4.90 9.62
CA ILE A 85 -2.12 -4.27 8.65
C ILE A 85 -1.65 -4.49 7.21
N MET A 86 -0.33 -4.46 6.96
CA MET A 86 0.24 -4.74 5.63
C MET A 86 0.13 -6.22 5.29
N GLU A 87 0.42 -7.11 6.26
CA GLU A 87 0.29 -8.54 6.05
C GLU A 87 -1.16 -8.91 5.72
N GLY A 88 -2.12 -8.32 6.42
CA GLY A 88 -3.53 -8.53 6.14
C GLY A 88 -3.96 -7.97 4.79
N TRP A 89 -3.36 -6.83 4.39
CA TRP A 89 -3.60 -6.28 3.05
C TRP A 89 -3.14 -7.26 1.97
N ILE A 90 -1.95 -7.84 2.14
CA ILE A 90 -1.43 -8.85 1.22
C ILE A 90 -2.37 -10.04 1.14
N ASP A 91 -2.83 -10.53 2.29
CA ASP A 91 -3.73 -11.68 2.36
C ASP A 91 -5.05 -11.43 1.64
N LYS A 92 -5.61 -10.22 1.79
CA LYS A 92 -6.95 -9.90 1.27
C LYS A 92 -6.92 -9.40 -0.17
N VAL A 93 -5.96 -8.58 -0.52
CA VAL A 93 -5.93 -7.90 -1.83
C VAL A 93 -5.16 -8.71 -2.86
N LEU A 94 -4.05 -9.32 -2.48
CA LEU A 94 -3.22 -10.11 -3.39
C LEU A 94 -3.57 -11.60 -3.38
N ALA A 95 -4.59 -12.00 -2.63
CA ALA A 95 -5.05 -13.38 -2.60
C ALA A 95 -5.58 -13.80 -3.97
N PRO A 96 -5.36 -15.07 -4.36
CA PRO A 96 -5.88 -15.58 -5.63
C PRO A 96 -7.40 -15.69 -5.63
#